data_8f177bcbe1308dd45e388cb9ff7f36a3
#
_entry.id   8f177bcbe1308dd45e388cb9ff7f36a3
#
_cell.length_a   1.000
_cell.length_b   1.000
_cell.length_c   1.000
_cell.angle_alpha   90.00
_cell.angle_beta   90.00
_cell.angle_gamma   90.00
#
_symmetry.space_group_name_H-M   'P 1'
#
loop_
_entity.id
_entity.type
_entity.pdbx_description
1 polymer ?
#
loop_
_entity_poly.entity_id
_entity_poly.type
_entity_poly.pdbx_seq_one_letter_code
_entity_poly.pdbx_strand_id
1 'polypeptide(L)'
;MDAQNAAVAAMQNLPNYYTDSNGLHQPQGAIVAMNPHNGYIMAMVGGRGDDAFNRATQAERQPGSAMKPFVYLAAIQSGKTPGSIVDDSPVTFGNWSPKNYENDFEGNMTYRYALQHSRNVAAVKIADEVGMSKIIKLAKEMGISTLTDQD
;
A
#
# COMPACT_ATOMS: atom_id res chain seq x y z
N MET A 1 -8.05 -23.84 14.99
CA MET A 1 -8.70 -23.18 13.84
C MET A 1 -7.60 -22.90 12.85
N ASP A 2 -7.72 -23.33 11.62
CA ASP A 2 -6.71 -22.99 10.61
C ASP A 2 -6.85 -21.53 10.17
N ALA A 3 -5.82 -21.00 9.49
CA ALA A 3 -5.78 -19.59 9.07
C ALA A 3 -6.95 -19.23 8.14
N GLN A 4 -7.38 -20.15 7.27
CA GLN A 4 -8.49 -19.94 6.35
C GLN A 4 -9.81 -19.76 7.10
N ASN A 5 -10.13 -20.64 8.04
CA ASN A 5 -11.35 -20.54 8.84
C ASN A 5 -11.36 -19.28 9.71
N ALA A 6 -10.20 -18.88 10.25
CA ALA A 6 -10.08 -17.63 10.99
C ALA A 6 -10.35 -16.41 10.12
N ALA A 7 -9.81 -16.38 8.89
CA ALA A 7 -10.02 -15.28 7.94
C ALA A 7 -11.49 -15.19 7.50
N VAL A 8 -12.14 -16.33 7.23
CA VAL A 8 -13.59 -16.37 6.90
C VAL A 8 -14.42 -15.83 8.04
N ALA A 9 -14.16 -16.28 9.28
CA ALA A 9 -14.89 -15.80 10.46
C ALA A 9 -14.69 -14.29 10.69
N ALA A 10 -13.45 -13.80 10.53
CA ALA A 10 -13.16 -12.37 10.65
C ALA A 10 -13.92 -11.54 9.60
N MET A 11 -13.97 -12.01 8.36
CA MET A 11 -14.70 -11.32 7.28
C MET A 11 -16.21 -11.29 7.55
N GLN A 12 -16.79 -12.38 8.05
CA GLN A 12 -18.21 -12.45 8.38
C GLN A 12 -18.59 -11.55 9.58
N ASN A 13 -17.66 -11.35 10.52
CA ASN A 13 -17.86 -10.51 11.71
C ASN A 13 -17.69 -9.01 11.45
N LEU A 14 -17.38 -8.59 10.22
CA LEU A 14 -17.37 -7.17 9.88
C LEU A 14 -18.76 -6.55 10.11
N PRO A 15 -18.84 -5.30 10.59
CA PRO A 15 -20.11 -4.59 10.72
C PRO A 15 -20.89 -4.59 9.39
N ASN A 16 -22.20 -4.75 9.46
CA ASN A 16 -23.05 -4.58 8.28
C ASN A 16 -23.73 -3.21 8.36
N TYR A 17 -23.23 -2.24 7.58
CA TYR A 17 -23.81 -0.89 7.56
C TYR A 17 -25.02 -0.79 6.65
N TYR A 18 -25.04 -1.53 5.56
CA TYR A 18 -26.18 -1.65 4.64
C TYR A 18 -25.99 -2.84 3.68
N THR A 19 -27.06 -3.22 3.02
CA THR A 19 -27.04 -4.19 1.91
C THR A 19 -27.21 -3.42 0.61
N ASP A 20 -26.32 -3.66 -0.36
CA ASP A 20 -26.37 -2.99 -1.66
C ASP A 20 -27.43 -3.58 -2.59
N SER A 21 -27.55 -3.03 -3.80
CA SER A 21 -28.55 -3.46 -4.80
C SER A 21 -28.34 -4.90 -5.31
N ASN A 22 -27.18 -5.48 -5.08
CA ASN A 22 -26.84 -6.85 -5.45
C ASN A 22 -27.04 -7.83 -4.29
N GLY A 23 -27.56 -7.37 -3.16
CA GLY A 23 -27.80 -8.18 -1.97
C GLY A 23 -26.54 -8.41 -1.11
N LEU A 24 -25.42 -7.71 -1.38
CA LEU A 24 -24.18 -7.87 -0.64
C LEU A 24 -24.10 -6.97 0.58
N HIS A 25 -23.71 -7.52 1.70
CA HIS A 25 -23.46 -6.77 2.94
C HIS A 25 -22.24 -5.88 2.82
N GLN A 26 -22.37 -4.61 3.17
CA GLN A 26 -21.30 -3.62 3.12
C GLN A 26 -20.81 -3.22 4.52
N PRO A 27 -19.49 -3.01 4.72
CA PRO A 27 -18.43 -2.98 3.69
C PRO A 27 -18.06 -4.39 3.21
N GLN A 28 -17.56 -4.45 1.99
CA GLN A 28 -16.82 -5.58 1.47
C GLN A 28 -15.32 -5.43 1.79
N GLY A 29 -14.58 -6.54 1.74
CA GLY A 29 -13.15 -6.53 2.01
C GLY A 29 -12.46 -7.75 1.42
N ALA A 30 -11.15 -7.83 1.63
CA ALA A 30 -10.36 -9.01 1.33
C ALA A 30 -9.31 -9.24 2.43
N ILE A 31 -8.98 -10.50 2.67
CA ILE A 31 -7.91 -10.91 3.57
C ILE A 31 -7.00 -11.87 2.82
N VAL A 32 -5.70 -11.59 2.86
CA VAL A 32 -4.66 -12.53 2.41
C VAL A 32 -3.67 -12.70 3.56
N ALA A 33 -3.46 -13.92 4.01
CA ALA A 33 -2.44 -14.26 4.99
C ALA A 33 -1.36 -15.11 4.33
N MET A 34 -0.10 -14.72 4.52
CA MET A 34 1.04 -15.39 3.90
C MET A 34 2.03 -15.84 4.96
N ASN A 35 2.68 -16.97 4.71
CA ASN A 35 3.81 -17.40 5.50
C ASN A 35 5.05 -16.55 5.12
N PRO A 36 5.63 -15.77 6.06
CA PRO A 36 6.74 -14.87 5.74
C PRO A 36 8.05 -15.58 5.40
N HIS A 37 8.18 -16.88 5.72
CA HIS A 37 9.41 -17.64 5.47
C HIS A 37 9.47 -18.21 4.06
N ASN A 38 8.32 -18.51 3.44
CA ASN A 38 8.28 -19.15 2.13
C ASN A 38 7.32 -18.50 1.11
N GLY A 39 6.58 -17.46 1.54
CA GLY A 39 5.64 -16.73 0.68
C GLY A 39 4.34 -17.48 0.35
N TYR A 40 4.12 -18.68 0.92
CA TYR A 40 2.89 -19.43 0.65
C TYR A 40 1.67 -18.77 1.26
N ILE A 41 0.57 -18.73 0.49
CA ILE A 41 -0.71 -18.23 0.96
C ILE A 41 -1.31 -19.25 1.93
N MET A 42 -1.55 -18.82 3.16
CA MET A 42 -2.15 -19.62 4.24
C MET A 42 -3.67 -19.42 4.32
N ALA A 43 -4.14 -18.24 3.92
CA ALA A 43 -5.55 -17.92 3.81
C ALA A 43 -5.80 -16.87 2.74
N MET A 44 -6.92 -16.98 2.04
CA MET A 44 -7.40 -15.96 1.10
C MET A 44 -8.93 -15.90 1.16
N VAL A 45 -9.46 -14.72 1.44
CA VAL A 45 -10.90 -14.42 1.42
C VAL A 45 -11.09 -13.14 0.63
N GLY A 46 -11.85 -13.21 -0.46
CA GLY A 46 -12.02 -12.10 -1.40
C GLY A 46 -13.31 -11.30 -1.24
N GLY A 47 -14.15 -11.62 -0.25
CA GLY A 47 -15.42 -10.93 -0.04
C GLY A 47 -16.23 -11.52 1.11
N ARG A 48 -17.43 -10.95 1.31
CA ARG A 48 -18.45 -11.42 2.27
C ARG A 48 -19.62 -11.99 1.49
N GLY A 49 -20.06 -13.20 1.85
CA GLY A 49 -21.21 -13.86 1.20
C GLY A 49 -20.85 -14.51 -0.14
N ASP A 50 -21.86 -14.72 -0.98
CA ASP A 50 -21.78 -15.51 -2.22
C ASP A 50 -21.39 -14.66 -3.45
N ASP A 51 -20.57 -13.64 -3.28
CA ASP A 51 -20.03 -12.82 -4.37
C ASP A 51 -18.96 -13.59 -5.14
N ALA A 52 -19.13 -13.75 -6.45
CA ALA A 52 -18.16 -14.38 -7.34
C ALA A 52 -16.89 -13.51 -7.54
N PHE A 53 -16.93 -12.23 -7.18
CA PHE A 53 -15.81 -11.29 -7.35
C PHE A 53 -14.80 -11.42 -6.20
N ASN A 54 -13.66 -12.02 -6.49
CA ASN A 54 -12.57 -12.15 -5.51
C ASN A 54 -11.73 -10.87 -5.46
N ARG A 55 -11.99 -10.03 -4.47
CA ARG A 55 -11.30 -8.73 -4.29
C ARG A 55 -9.81 -8.88 -4.00
N ALA A 56 -9.38 -10.01 -3.49
CA ALA A 56 -7.95 -10.26 -3.24
C ALA A 56 -7.13 -10.41 -4.54
N THR A 57 -7.78 -10.84 -5.64
CA THR A 57 -7.10 -11.14 -6.91
C THR A 57 -7.60 -10.34 -8.10
N GLN A 58 -8.80 -9.73 -7.99
CA GLN A 58 -9.47 -9.09 -9.12
C GLN A 58 -9.72 -7.58 -8.90
N ALA A 59 -9.67 -7.10 -7.64
CA ALA A 59 -9.91 -5.69 -7.38
C ALA A 59 -8.67 -4.85 -7.69
N GLU A 60 -8.84 -3.86 -8.56
CA GLU A 60 -7.86 -2.81 -8.76
C GLU A 60 -8.21 -1.63 -7.86
N ARG A 61 -7.29 -1.26 -6.99
CA ARG A 61 -7.46 -0.20 -6.00
C ARG A 61 -6.22 0.65 -5.90
N GLN A 62 -6.41 1.94 -5.68
CA GLN A 62 -5.32 2.85 -5.36
C GLN A 62 -4.60 2.35 -4.08
N PRO A 63 -3.29 2.09 -4.14
CA PRO A 63 -2.57 1.47 -3.03
C PRO A 63 -2.37 2.42 -1.84
N GLY A 64 -2.42 3.73 -2.05
CA GLY A 64 -2.14 4.72 -1.01
C GLY A 64 -0.76 4.48 -0.39
N SER A 65 -0.69 4.56 0.93
CA SER A 65 0.57 4.37 1.67
C SER A 65 1.16 2.96 1.58
N ALA A 66 0.41 1.96 1.09
CA ALA A 66 0.96 0.65 0.81
C ALA A 66 1.99 0.65 -0.36
N MET A 67 2.04 1.72 -1.17
CA MET A 67 3.07 1.91 -2.18
C MET A 67 4.41 2.37 -1.61
N LYS A 68 4.44 2.99 -0.43
CA LYS A 68 5.67 3.54 0.17
C LYS A 68 6.79 2.51 0.34
N PRO A 69 6.57 1.26 0.77
CA PRO A 69 7.62 0.25 0.84
C PRO A 69 8.40 0.08 -0.47
N PHE A 70 7.76 0.17 -1.63
CA PHE A 70 8.43 0.07 -2.93
C PHE A 70 9.32 1.29 -3.20
N VAL A 71 8.88 2.49 -2.84
CA VAL A 71 9.66 3.72 -2.93
C VAL A 71 10.94 3.62 -2.08
N TYR A 72 10.80 3.23 -0.82
CA TYR A 72 11.93 3.12 0.10
C TYR A 72 12.86 1.96 -0.28
N LEU A 73 12.33 0.84 -0.75
CA LEU A 73 13.14 -0.29 -1.23
C LEU A 73 13.97 0.12 -2.45
N ALA A 74 13.39 0.82 -3.42
CA ALA A 74 14.10 1.33 -4.58
C ALA A 74 15.21 2.33 -4.18
N ALA A 75 14.96 3.16 -3.15
CA ALA A 75 15.97 4.06 -2.61
C ALA A 75 17.14 3.29 -1.94
N ILE A 76 16.84 2.24 -1.18
CA ILE A 76 17.87 1.37 -0.57
C ILE A 76 18.69 0.67 -1.65
N GLN A 77 18.06 0.15 -2.70
CA GLN A 77 18.76 -0.43 -3.85
C GLN A 77 19.64 0.59 -4.61
N SER A 78 19.31 1.88 -4.50
CA SER A 78 20.09 2.99 -5.05
C SER A 78 21.18 3.50 -4.09
N GLY A 79 21.48 2.79 -2.99
CA GLY A 79 22.57 3.09 -2.04
C GLY A 79 22.15 3.90 -0.82
N LYS A 80 20.88 4.20 -0.64
CA LYS A 80 20.38 4.83 0.60
C LYS A 80 20.33 3.80 1.74
N THR A 81 20.23 4.30 2.96
CA THR A 81 20.09 3.48 4.17
C THR A 81 18.87 3.93 4.97
N PRO A 82 18.39 3.13 5.92
CA PRO A 82 17.34 3.57 6.84
C PRO A 82 17.72 4.82 7.67
N GLY A 83 19.01 5.11 7.81
CA GLY A 83 19.54 6.32 8.47
C GLY A 83 19.74 7.51 7.54
N SER A 84 19.55 7.36 6.22
CA SER A 84 19.62 8.49 5.28
C SER A 84 18.58 9.54 5.64
N ILE A 85 18.89 10.81 5.39
CA ILE A 85 18.02 11.94 5.73
C ILE A 85 17.19 12.35 4.53
N VAL A 86 15.93 12.67 4.77
CA VAL A 86 15.01 13.34 3.85
C VAL A 86 14.40 14.54 4.55
N ASP A 87 14.19 15.62 3.80
CA ASP A 87 13.52 16.81 4.29
C ASP A 87 12.00 16.73 3.98
N ASP A 88 11.17 16.79 5.03
CA ASP A 88 9.71 16.77 4.95
C ASP A 88 9.09 18.18 4.79
N SER A 89 9.88 19.22 4.52
CA SER A 89 9.36 20.57 4.28
C SER A 89 8.50 20.64 3.01
N PRO A 90 7.58 21.60 2.89
CA PRO A 90 6.73 21.78 1.71
C PRO A 90 7.53 21.78 0.41
N VAL A 91 6.97 21.17 -0.62
CA VAL A 91 7.54 21.12 -1.97
C VAL A 91 6.44 21.24 -3.00
N THR A 92 6.79 21.76 -4.18
CA THR A 92 5.87 21.86 -5.32
C THR A 92 6.51 21.29 -6.57
N PHE A 93 5.80 20.41 -7.26
CA PHE A 93 6.15 19.82 -8.54
C PHE A 93 5.17 20.32 -9.60
N GLY A 94 5.61 21.28 -10.42
CA GLY A 94 4.71 21.96 -11.35
C GLY A 94 3.54 22.66 -10.62
N ASN A 95 2.32 22.17 -10.86
CA ASN A 95 1.10 22.69 -10.21
C ASN A 95 0.64 21.84 -9.01
N TRP A 96 1.42 20.85 -8.59
CA TRP A 96 1.06 19.92 -7.52
C TRP A 96 1.96 20.09 -6.29
N SER A 97 1.32 20.27 -5.14
CA SER A 97 1.99 20.39 -3.85
C SER A 97 1.49 19.28 -2.92
N PRO A 98 2.27 18.19 -2.74
CA PRO A 98 1.89 17.12 -1.83
C PRO A 98 1.81 17.61 -0.39
N LYS A 99 0.90 17.02 0.39
CA LYS A 99 0.70 17.33 1.79
C LYS A 99 0.75 16.06 2.64
N ASN A 100 1.22 16.20 3.86
CA ASN A 100 1.04 15.18 4.88
C ASN A 100 -0.43 15.13 5.36
N TYR A 101 -0.84 14.01 5.93
CA TYR A 101 -2.23 13.79 6.33
C TYR A 101 -2.70 14.85 7.34
N GLU A 102 -1.85 15.24 8.27
CA GLU A 102 -2.17 16.22 9.33
C GLU A 102 -1.87 17.67 8.93
N ASN A 103 -1.47 17.93 7.68
CA ASN A 103 -1.04 19.24 7.17
C ASN A 103 0.14 19.86 7.94
N ASP A 104 0.96 19.03 8.57
CA ASP A 104 2.17 19.41 9.30
C ASP A 104 3.44 19.03 8.52
N PHE A 105 4.54 19.66 8.89
CA PHE A 105 5.85 19.42 8.29
C PHE A 105 6.91 19.40 9.39
N GLU A 106 7.73 18.36 9.42
CA GLU A 106 8.70 18.14 10.50
C GLU A 106 10.15 18.41 10.07
N GLY A 107 10.39 18.81 8.80
CA GLY A 107 11.74 19.08 8.30
C GLY A 107 12.58 17.81 8.15
N ASN A 108 13.87 17.89 8.49
CA ASN A 108 14.80 16.78 8.31
C ASN A 108 14.52 15.60 9.23
N MET A 109 14.37 14.42 8.64
CA MET A 109 14.15 13.17 9.35
C MET A 109 14.84 12.00 8.67
N THR A 110 15.01 10.88 9.38
CA THR A 110 15.55 9.66 8.77
C THR A 110 14.52 8.97 7.89
N TYR A 111 14.96 8.21 6.89
CA TYR A 111 14.10 7.36 6.06
C TYR A 111 13.27 6.40 6.91
N ARG A 112 13.87 5.82 7.96
CA ARG A 112 13.17 4.96 8.92
C ARG A 112 11.99 5.69 9.57
N TYR A 113 12.23 6.88 10.10
CA TYR A 113 11.19 7.69 10.75
C TYR A 113 10.09 8.07 9.76
N ALA A 114 10.47 8.57 8.58
CA ALA A 114 9.53 8.97 7.54
C ALA A 114 8.60 7.83 7.10
N LEU A 115 9.14 6.61 6.91
CA LEU A 115 8.33 5.44 6.58
C LEU A 115 7.44 5.01 7.77
N GLN A 116 7.98 4.97 8.97
CA GLN A 116 7.26 4.59 10.19
C GLN A 116 6.04 5.49 10.45
N HIS A 117 6.18 6.80 10.21
CA HIS A 117 5.13 7.80 10.37
C HIS A 117 4.35 8.07 9.07
N SER A 118 4.63 7.27 8.03
CA SER A 118 3.92 7.36 6.75
C SER A 118 3.90 8.79 6.15
N ARG A 119 5.01 9.54 6.29
CA ARG A 119 5.12 10.91 5.78
C ARG A 119 4.99 10.93 4.25
N ASN A 120 4.03 11.70 3.74
CA ASN A 120 3.73 11.75 2.32
C ASN A 120 4.77 12.56 1.55
N VAL A 121 5.11 13.75 2.05
CA VAL A 121 6.04 14.67 1.39
C VAL A 121 7.43 14.04 1.29
N ALA A 122 7.91 13.42 2.37
CA ALA A 122 9.15 12.68 2.36
C ALA A 122 9.14 11.55 1.31
N ALA A 123 8.07 10.76 1.23
CA ALA A 123 7.95 9.67 0.27
C ALA A 123 7.98 10.19 -1.18
N VAL A 124 7.30 11.31 -1.47
CA VAL A 124 7.31 11.92 -2.81
C VAL A 124 8.70 12.43 -3.18
N LYS A 125 9.40 13.13 -2.27
CA LYS A 125 10.78 13.59 -2.51
C LYS A 125 11.74 12.43 -2.76
N ILE A 126 11.61 11.34 -2.00
CA ILE A 126 12.40 10.13 -2.22
C ILE A 126 12.08 9.52 -3.59
N ALA A 127 10.80 9.47 -3.98
CA ALA A 127 10.39 8.94 -5.27
C ALA A 127 10.96 9.77 -6.44
N ASP A 128 10.94 11.09 -6.31
CA ASP A 128 11.52 12.01 -7.29
C ASP A 128 13.04 11.81 -7.41
N GLU A 129 13.75 11.72 -6.28
CA GLU A 129 15.20 11.47 -6.25
C GLU A 129 15.60 10.13 -6.89
N VAL A 130 14.85 9.08 -6.60
CA VAL A 130 15.13 7.70 -7.10
C VAL A 130 14.74 7.57 -8.56
N GLY A 131 13.66 8.23 -8.95
CA GLY A 131 13.02 8.18 -10.27
C GLY A 131 11.91 7.13 -10.33
N MET A 132 10.73 7.56 -10.79
CA MET A 132 9.52 6.72 -10.86
C MET A 132 9.73 5.45 -11.68
N SER A 133 10.48 5.51 -12.79
CA SER A 133 10.75 4.32 -13.62
C SER A 133 11.41 3.16 -12.85
N LYS A 134 12.29 3.46 -11.89
CA LYS A 134 12.91 2.41 -11.06
C LYS A 134 11.92 1.82 -10.07
N ILE A 135 11.05 2.65 -9.50
CA ILE A 135 10.02 2.22 -8.55
C ILE A 135 8.99 1.34 -9.25
N ILE A 136 8.51 1.77 -10.42
CA ILE A 136 7.56 1.01 -11.25
C ILE A 136 8.17 -0.33 -11.67
N LYS A 137 9.42 -0.32 -12.14
CA LYS A 137 10.12 -1.55 -12.51
C LYS A 137 10.19 -2.53 -11.34
N LEU A 138 10.61 -2.05 -10.17
CA LEU A 138 10.68 -2.87 -8.95
C LEU A 138 9.32 -3.45 -8.57
N ALA A 139 8.26 -2.63 -8.59
CA ALA A 139 6.92 -3.06 -8.26
C ALA A 139 6.41 -4.12 -9.25
N LYS A 140 6.69 -3.97 -10.56
CA LYS A 140 6.38 -4.98 -11.59
C LYS A 140 7.14 -6.29 -11.37
N GLU A 141 8.44 -6.23 -11.03
CA GLU A 141 9.25 -7.41 -10.69
C GLU A 141 8.72 -8.13 -9.44
N MET A 142 8.08 -7.42 -8.53
CA MET A 142 7.41 -7.97 -7.34
C MET A 142 5.95 -8.39 -7.58
N GLY A 143 5.46 -8.35 -8.84
CA GLY A 143 4.16 -8.90 -9.23
C GLY A 143 3.03 -7.89 -9.37
N ILE A 144 3.25 -6.58 -9.18
CA ILE A 144 2.24 -5.54 -9.45
C ILE A 144 2.23 -5.24 -10.95
N SER A 145 1.40 -5.95 -11.70
CA SER A 145 1.37 -5.89 -13.18
C SER A 145 0.53 -4.74 -13.73
N THR A 146 -0.30 -4.11 -12.92
CA THR A 146 -1.27 -3.08 -13.35
C THR A 146 -0.69 -1.67 -13.45
N LEU A 147 0.52 -1.45 -12.91
CA LEU A 147 1.20 -0.14 -13.03
C LEU A 147 1.63 0.16 -14.46
N THR A 148 1.37 1.37 -14.90
CA THR A 148 1.79 1.89 -16.20
C THR A 148 2.92 2.91 -16.06
N ASP A 149 3.59 3.28 -17.15
CA ASP A 149 4.63 4.31 -17.13
C ASP A 149 4.05 5.73 -17.02
N GLN A 150 2.71 5.84 -16.88
CA GLN A 150 1.99 7.10 -16.69
C GLN A 150 1.53 7.28 -15.23
N ASP A 151 1.78 6.28 -14.37
CA ASP A 151 1.45 6.31 -12.95
C ASP A 151 2.63 6.93 -12.07
#